data_6ffc9f51ae78e8f63fc05f3016404870
#
_entry.id   6ffc9f51ae78e8f63fc05f3016404870
#
_cell.length_a   1.000
_cell.length_b   1.000
_cell.length_c   1.000
_cell.angle_alpha   90.00
_cell.angle_beta   90.00
_cell.angle_gamma   90.00
#
_symmetry.space_group_name_H-M   'P 1'
#
loop_
_entity.id
_entity.type
_entity.pdbx_description
1 polymer ?
#
loop_
_entity_poly.entity_id
_entity_poly.type
_entity_poly.pdbx_seq_one_letter_code
_entity_poly.pdbx_strand_id
1 'polypeptide(L)'
;KRVQGKNIRSLAGHPLIAYTICAAKQSGIFVDILVSTDSEEYAEIARQYGAEVPFLRPAEIAGDLALDIEWLEFTLHKLKETGREYDCFSILRPTSPFRLPTTIQRAWKEFQAEEGVDSLRAVEKVKDHPGKMWVIRGRHMMPLLPFSSKEQPWHSTPYQGLPEVYSQNASLEIAWSRVVFNGRTIAGEVVMPFISEGYEGFDVNHPYDWELAERLVASGDAELPKVS
;
A
#
# COMPACT_ATOMS: atom_id res chain seq x y z
N LYS A 1 8.34 -10.28 12.34
CA LYS A 1 7.20 -9.34 12.11
C LYS A 1 7.28 -8.24 13.15
N ARG A 2 7.23 -6.95 12.75
CA ARG A 2 7.39 -5.78 13.63
C ARG A 2 6.25 -5.66 14.66
N VAL A 3 5.02 -5.95 14.25
CA VAL A 3 3.84 -6.09 15.11
C VAL A 3 3.19 -7.44 14.79
N GLN A 4 3.19 -8.35 15.75
CA GLN A 4 2.64 -9.68 15.57
C GLN A 4 1.11 -9.63 15.46
N GLY A 5 0.54 -10.37 14.50
CA GLY A 5 -0.91 -10.46 14.32
C GLY A 5 -1.61 -9.13 13.96
N LYS A 6 -0.87 -8.10 13.50
CA LYS A 6 -1.41 -6.75 13.34
C LYS A 6 -2.67 -6.67 12.48
N ASN A 7 -2.77 -7.49 11.43
CA ASN A 7 -3.91 -7.42 10.51
C ASN A 7 -5.24 -7.88 11.12
N ILE A 8 -5.18 -8.73 12.15
CA ILE A 8 -6.36 -9.22 12.87
C ILE A 8 -6.49 -8.62 14.28
N ARG A 9 -5.54 -7.80 14.71
CA ARG A 9 -5.61 -7.07 15.96
C ARG A 9 -6.75 -6.05 15.91
N SER A 10 -7.49 -5.90 17.01
CA SER A 10 -8.63 -5.00 17.09
C SER A 10 -8.21 -3.54 17.23
N LEU A 11 -8.65 -2.70 16.30
CA LEU A 11 -8.62 -1.24 16.37
C LEU A 11 -10.07 -0.76 16.43
N ALA A 12 -10.44 0.04 17.43
CA ALA A 12 -11.80 0.57 17.60
C ALA A 12 -12.93 -0.48 17.45
N GLY A 13 -12.69 -1.70 17.97
CA GLY A 13 -13.69 -2.77 18.04
C GLY A 13 -13.69 -3.77 16.88
N HIS A 14 -12.94 -3.52 15.80
CA HIS A 14 -12.86 -4.42 14.64
C HIS A 14 -11.41 -4.78 14.29
N PRO A 15 -11.14 -5.99 13.73
CA PRO A 15 -9.80 -6.34 13.24
C PRO A 15 -9.37 -5.38 12.13
N LEU A 16 -8.09 -5.05 12.10
CA LEU A 16 -7.54 -4.05 11.18
C LEU A 16 -7.90 -4.32 9.71
N ILE A 17 -7.87 -5.59 9.29
CA ILE A 17 -8.24 -6.01 7.93
C ILE A 17 -9.69 -5.68 7.56
N ALA A 18 -10.60 -5.62 8.53
CA ALA A 18 -12.01 -5.32 8.30
C ALA A 18 -12.21 -3.95 7.66
N TYR A 19 -11.45 -2.93 8.10
CA TYR A 19 -11.56 -1.59 7.55
C TYR A 19 -11.20 -1.55 6.07
N THR A 20 -10.14 -2.26 5.66
CA THR A 20 -9.75 -2.35 4.25
C THR A 20 -10.80 -3.07 3.40
N ILE A 21 -11.33 -4.19 3.88
CA ILE A 21 -12.37 -4.93 3.17
C ILE A 21 -13.64 -4.08 3.03
N CYS A 22 -14.08 -3.45 4.12
CA CYS A 22 -15.28 -2.60 4.11
C CYS A 22 -15.10 -1.36 3.24
N ALA A 23 -13.93 -0.71 3.26
CA ALA A 23 -13.63 0.41 2.36
C ALA A 23 -13.68 -0.01 0.90
N ALA A 24 -13.10 -1.15 0.56
CA ALA A 24 -13.15 -1.69 -0.80
C ALA A 24 -14.59 -1.98 -1.24
N LYS A 25 -15.40 -2.63 -0.40
CA LYS A 25 -16.82 -2.90 -0.70
C LYS A 25 -17.62 -1.61 -0.91
N GLN A 26 -17.49 -0.66 0.01
CA GLN A 26 -18.23 0.60 -0.02
C GLN A 26 -17.79 1.53 -1.15
N SER A 27 -16.58 1.36 -1.69
CA SER A 27 -16.13 2.12 -2.86
C SER A 27 -16.95 1.82 -4.11
N GLY A 28 -17.49 0.60 -4.20
CA GLY A 28 -18.35 0.17 -5.33
C GLY A 28 -17.62 0.01 -6.66
N ILE A 29 -16.28 0.06 -6.68
CA ILE A 29 -15.50 -0.02 -7.92
C ILE A 29 -14.97 -1.42 -8.23
N PHE A 30 -14.91 -2.31 -7.23
CA PHE A 30 -14.37 -3.66 -7.40
C PHE A 30 -15.45 -4.66 -7.76
N VAL A 31 -15.18 -5.49 -8.76
CA VAL A 31 -16.01 -6.65 -9.09
C VAL A 31 -15.86 -7.73 -8.03
N ASP A 32 -14.60 -7.99 -7.63
CA ASP A 32 -14.26 -8.97 -6.60
C ASP A 32 -13.28 -8.37 -5.59
N ILE A 33 -13.42 -8.77 -4.34
CA ILE A 33 -12.53 -8.39 -3.24
C ILE A 33 -11.95 -9.67 -2.64
N LEU A 34 -10.65 -9.87 -2.88
CA LEU A 34 -9.94 -11.08 -2.52
C LEU A 34 -8.93 -10.81 -1.42
N VAL A 35 -8.82 -11.73 -0.48
CA VAL A 35 -7.74 -11.73 0.51
C VAL A 35 -6.82 -12.91 0.25
N SER A 36 -5.56 -12.61 -0.08
CA SER A 36 -4.51 -13.59 -0.27
C SER A 36 -3.77 -13.78 1.06
N THR A 37 -3.92 -14.94 1.68
CA THR A 37 -3.31 -15.30 2.98
C THR A 37 -2.91 -16.77 2.99
N ASP A 38 -1.94 -17.11 3.82
CA ASP A 38 -1.49 -18.47 4.14
C ASP A 38 -2.15 -19.03 5.43
N SER A 39 -2.94 -18.21 6.12
CA SER A 39 -3.58 -18.55 7.40
C SER A 39 -5.08 -18.71 7.25
N GLU A 40 -5.61 -19.88 7.65
CA GLU A 40 -7.06 -20.10 7.68
C GLU A 40 -7.77 -19.19 8.68
N GLU A 41 -7.15 -18.86 9.82
CA GLU A 41 -7.69 -17.89 10.77
C GLU A 41 -7.94 -16.52 10.10
N TYR A 42 -6.96 -16.03 9.32
CA TYR A 42 -7.12 -14.76 8.60
C TYR A 42 -8.15 -14.87 7.48
N ALA A 43 -8.23 -16.03 6.83
CA ALA A 43 -9.21 -16.31 5.79
C ALA A 43 -10.64 -16.29 6.34
N GLU A 44 -10.87 -16.92 7.49
CA GLU A 44 -12.17 -16.92 8.15
C GLU A 44 -12.61 -15.50 8.53
N ILE A 45 -11.70 -14.71 9.14
CA ILE A 45 -11.99 -13.31 9.47
C ILE A 45 -12.30 -12.52 8.20
N ALA A 46 -11.52 -12.67 7.14
CA ALA A 46 -11.76 -11.95 5.88
C ALA A 46 -13.14 -12.27 5.28
N ARG A 47 -13.54 -13.55 5.29
CA ARG A 47 -14.87 -13.99 4.82
C ARG A 47 -16.01 -13.40 5.64
N GLN A 48 -15.85 -13.26 6.96
CA GLN A 48 -16.85 -12.63 7.86
C GLN A 48 -17.15 -11.18 7.45
N TYR A 49 -16.16 -10.45 6.94
CA TYR A 49 -16.33 -9.07 6.46
C TYR A 49 -16.66 -8.98 4.97
N GLY A 50 -16.81 -10.14 4.29
CA GLY A 50 -17.32 -10.23 2.94
C GLY A 50 -16.26 -10.18 1.83
N ALA A 51 -15.01 -10.49 2.15
CA ALA A 51 -14.00 -10.80 1.14
C ALA A 51 -14.03 -12.27 0.77
N GLU A 52 -13.57 -12.60 -0.42
CA GLU A 52 -13.35 -13.96 -0.86
C GLU A 52 -11.91 -14.41 -0.52
N VAL A 53 -11.78 -15.68 -0.16
CA VAL A 53 -10.49 -16.38 -0.05
C VAL A 53 -10.64 -17.69 -0.81
N PRO A 54 -10.44 -17.68 -2.12
CA PRO A 54 -10.71 -18.85 -2.97
C PRO A 54 -9.69 -19.98 -2.77
N PHE A 55 -8.50 -19.64 -2.28
CA PHE A 55 -7.43 -20.58 -1.96
C PHE A 55 -6.47 -19.93 -0.94
N LEU A 56 -5.75 -20.77 -0.20
CA LEU A 56 -4.65 -20.32 0.64
C LEU A 56 -3.39 -20.11 -0.19
N ARG A 57 -2.60 -19.11 0.20
CA ARG A 57 -1.30 -18.85 -0.39
C ARG A 57 -0.32 -19.96 0.01
N PRO A 58 0.44 -20.53 -0.93
CA PRO A 58 1.51 -21.48 -0.61
C PRO A 58 2.57 -20.88 0.31
N ALA A 59 3.08 -21.67 1.24
CA ALA A 59 4.07 -21.24 2.24
C ALA A 59 5.35 -20.65 1.61
N GLU A 60 5.74 -21.17 0.45
CA GLU A 60 6.94 -20.76 -0.30
C GLU A 60 6.91 -19.28 -0.72
N ILE A 61 5.72 -18.74 -0.95
CA ILE A 61 5.49 -17.34 -1.36
C ILE A 61 4.78 -16.51 -0.28
N ALA A 62 4.79 -16.97 0.98
CA ALA A 62 4.16 -16.33 2.13
C ALA A 62 5.17 -15.83 3.18
N GLY A 63 6.46 -16.08 2.98
CA GLY A 63 7.52 -15.68 3.90
C GLY A 63 7.75 -14.16 3.98
N ASP A 64 8.50 -13.73 5.00
CA ASP A 64 8.79 -12.31 5.24
C ASP A 64 9.64 -11.65 4.12
N LEU A 65 10.28 -12.44 3.26
CA LEU A 65 11.07 -12.00 2.10
C LEU A 65 10.36 -12.25 0.77
N ALA A 66 9.15 -12.82 0.78
CA ALA A 66 8.37 -13.05 -0.43
C ALA A 66 8.03 -11.72 -1.11
N LEU A 67 8.27 -11.66 -2.42
CA LEU A 67 7.97 -10.46 -3.21
C LEU A 67 6.48 -10.39 -3.52
N ASP A 68 5.96 -9.17 -3.61
CA ASP A 68 4.54 -8.97 -3.94
C ASP A 68 4.16 -9.59 -5.29
N ILE A 69 5.08 -9.59 -6.26
CA ILE A 69 4.83 -10.19 -7.56
C ILE A 69 4.57 -11.71 -7.48
N GLU A 70 5.22 -12.43 -6.56
CA GLU A 70 5.09 -13.89 -6.47
C GLU A 70 3.66 -14.29 -6.07
N TRP A 71 3.11 -13.69 -5.01
CA TRP A 71 1.75 -14.03 -4.58
C TRP A 71 0.68 -13.44 -5.49
N LEU A 72 0.95 -12.30 -6.14
CA LEU A 72 0.01 -11.68 -7.07
C LEU A 72 -0.07 -12.49 -8.36
N GLU A 73 1.07 -12.86 -8.95
CA GLU A 73 1.14 -13.72 -10.14
C GLU A 73 0.43 -15.06 -9.87
N PHE A 74 0.73 -15.70 -8.74
CA PHE A 74 0.05 -16.92 -8.30
C PHE A 74 -1.47 -16.72 -8.23
N THR A 75 -1.92 -15.63 -7.59
CA THR A 75 -3.34 -15.35 -7.42
C THR A 75 -4.05 -15.16 -8.77
N LEU A 76 -3.50 -14.33 -9.67
CA LEU A 76 -4.09 -14.06 -10.96
C LEU A 76 -4.11 -15.31 -11.86
N HIS A 77 -3.06 -16.13 -11.84
CA HIS A 77 -3.04 -17.40 -12.57
C HIS A 77 -4.09 -18.37 -12.05
N LYS A 78 -4.22 -18.53 -10.73
CA LYS A 78 -5.23 -19.41 -10.13
C LYS A 78 -6.66 -18.97 -10.44
N LEU A 79 -6.92 -17.67 -10.46
CA LEU A 79 -8.23 -17.13 -10.85
C LEU A 79 -8.52 -17.40 -12.33
N LYS A 80 -7.53 -17.22 -13.19
CA LYS A 80 -7.66 -17.50 -14.63
C LYS A 80 -7.94 -19.00 -14.90
N GLU A 81 -7.32 -19.91 -14.14
CA GLU A 81 -7.63 -21.36 -14.23
C GLU A 81 -9.10 -21.67 -13.92
N THR A 82 -9.78 -20.81 -13.14
CA THR A 82 -11.23 -20.94 -12.82
C THR A 82 -12.13 -20.11 -13.74
N GLY A 83 -11.59 -19.52 -14.80
CA GLY A 83 -12.32 -18.71 -15.75
C GLY A 83 -12.57 -17.27 -15.31
N ARG A 84 -11.86 -16.78 -14.28
CA ARG A 84 -11.94 -15.40 -13.76
C ARG A 84 -10.73 -14.62 -14.25
N GLU A 85 -10.93 -13.71 -15.19
CA GLU A 85 -9.89 -12.83 -15.71
C GLU A 85 -10.24 -11.37 -15.40
N TYR A 86 -9.21 -10.58 -15.09
CA TYR A 86 -9.37 -9.17 -14.74
C TYR A 86 -8.39 -8.32 -15.53
N ASP A 87 -8.87 -7.22 -16.08
CA ASP A 87 -8.03 -6.25 -16.81
C ASP A 87 -7.11 -5.47 -15.86
N CYS A 88 -7.59 -5.26 -14.62
CA CYS A 88 -6.94 -4.43 -13.64
C CYS A 88 -7.04 -5.04 -12.24
N PHE A 89 -6.05 -4.77 -11.39
CA PHE A 89 -6.09 -5.13 -9.98
C PHE A 89 -5.70 -3.93 -9.10
N SER A 90 -6.10 -4.00 -7.84
CA SER A 90 -5.63 -3.08 -6.80
C SER A 90 -5.06 -3.85 -5.61
N ILE A 91 -3.96 -3.36 -5.06
CA ILE A 91 -3.40 -3.85 -3.80
C ILE A 91 -3.76 -2.84 -2.70
N LEU A 92 -4.58 -3.28 -1.76
CA LEU A 92 -5.01 -2.50 -0.60
C LEU A 92 -4.46 -3.15 0.66
N ARG A 93 -3.44 -2.53 1.27
CA ARG A 93 -2.84 -3.14 2.46
C ARG A 93 -3.69 -2.90 3.70
N PRO A 94 -3.89 -3.93 4.54
CA PRO A 94 -4.66 -3.80 5.79
C PRO A 94 -4.08 -2.78 6.76
N THR A 95 -2.79 -2.52 6.66
CA THR A 95 -2.06 -1.62 7.58
C THR A 95 -2.34 -0.14 7.39
N SER A 96 -3.14 0.23 6.39
CA SER A 96 -3.59 1.62 6.14
C SER A 96 -5.08 1.76 6.46
N PRO A 97 -5.45 1.88 7.75
CA PRO A 97 -6.84 1.84 8.18
C PRO A 97 -7.66 3.08 7.81
N PHE A 98 -7.02 4.21 7.59
CA PHE A 98 -7.69 5.49 7.30
C PHE A 98 -7.93 5.73 5.80
N ARG A 99 -7.74 4.73 4.96
CA ARG A 99 -8.10 4.76 3.54
C ARG A 99 -9.62 4.59 3.40
N LEU A 100 -10.32 5.68 3.15
CA LEU A 100 -11.77 5.70 3.00
C LEU A 100 -12.23 5.17 1.62
N PRO A 101 -13.51 4.80 1.47
CA PRO A 101 -14.08 4.46 0.15
C PRO A 101 -13.89 5.57 -0.89
N THR A 102 -13.99 6.82 -0.48
CA THR A 102 -13.78 8.00 -1.33
C THR A 102 -12.35 8.14 -1.83
N THR A 103 -11.37 7.75 -1.02
CA THR A 103 -9.95 7.68 -1.43
C THR A 103 -9.76 6.70 -2.58
N ILE A 104 -10.37 5.51 -2.47
CA ILE A 104 -10.30 4.47 -3.50
C ILE A 104 -11.00 4.95 -4.79
N GLN A 105 -12.17 5.58 -4.66
CA GLN A 105 -12.89 6.14 -5.80
C GLN A 105 -12.10 7.24 -6.51
N ARG A 106 -11.43 8.13 -5.75
CA ARG A 106 -10.57 9.19 -6.30
C ARG A 106 -9.40 8.60 -7.06
N ALA A 107 -8.69 7.64 -6.46
CA ALA A 107 -7.57 6.97 -7.12
C ALA A 107 -7.96 6.25 -8.40
N TRP A 108 -9.10 5.55 -8.40
CA TRP A 108 -9.63 4.89 -9.59
C TRP A 108 -9.97 5.89 -10.71
N LYS A 109 -10.63 6.99 -10.36
CA LYS A 109 -10.97 8.05 -11.31
C LYS A 109 -9.73 8.69 -11.94
N GLU A 110 -8.69 8.98 -11.14
CA GLU A 110 -7.42 9.51 -11.63
C GLU A 110 -6.73 8.51 -12.56
N PHE A 111 -6.67 7.22 -12.16
CA PHE A 111 -6.07 6.16 -12.98
C PHE A 111 -6.75 5.97 -14.34
N GLN A 112 -8.09 6.03 -14.35
CA GLN A 112 -8.85 5.91 -15.60
C GLN A 112 -8.71 7.13 -16.54
N ALA A 113 -8.44 8.30 -15.98
CA ALA A 113 -8.30 9.54 -16.75
C ALA A 113 -6.93 9.70 -17.42
N GLU A 114 -5.92 8.94 -16.98
CA GLU A 114 -4.55 9.07 -17.49
C GLU A 114 -4.26 7.98 -18.50
N GLU A 115 -3.95 8.39 -19.73
CA GLU A 115 -3.62 7.45 -20.81
C GLU A 115 -2.14 7.04 -20.77
N GLY A 116 -1.86 5.81 -21.20
CA GLY A 116 -0.49 5.32 -21.38
C GLY A 116 0.24 4.91 -20.09
N VAL A 117 -0.43 4.93 -18.94
CA VAL A 117 0.15 4.47 -17.68
C VAL A 117 -0.04 2.98 -17.47
N ASP A 118 0.91 2.36 -16.78
CA ASP A 118 0.86 0.96 -16.39
C ASP A 118 0.24 0.78 -15.01
N SER A 119 0.53 1.71 -14.10
CA SER A 119 0.05 1.67 -12.73
C SER A 119 -0.03 3.03 -12.07
N LEU A 120 -0.73 3.06 -10.94
CA LEU A 120 -0.82 4.17 -10.01
C LEU A 120 -0.33 3.71 -8.64
N ARG A 121 0.48 4.53 -7.98
CA ARG A 121 0.96 4.28 -6.62
C ARG A 121 0.72 5.45 -5.70
N ALA A 122 0.20 5.15 -4.51
CA ALA A 122 0.02 6.15 -3.48
C ALA A 122 1.38 6.64 -2.94
N VAL A 123 1.51 7.95 -2.89
CA VAL A 123 2.72 8.66 -2.41
C VAL A 123 2.34 9.81 -1.49
N GLU A 124 3.27 10.19 -0.64
CA GLU A 124 3.15 11.38 0.21
C GLU A 124 4.44 12.21 0.17
N LYS A 125 4.32 13.52 0.35
CA LYS A 125 5.47 14.41 0.40
C LYS A 125 6.35 14.06 1.60
N VAL A 126 7.64 13.88 1.38
CA VAL A 126 8.57 13.53 2.46
C VAL A 126 8.74 14.67 3.45
N LYS A 127 8.82 14.33 4.75
CA LYS A 127 9.23 15.26 5.80
C LYS A 127 10.74 15.46 5.80
N ASP A 128 11.47 14.34 5.68
CA ASP A 128 12.92 14.33 5.65
C ASP A 128 13.41 14.10 4.22
N HIS A 129 14.02 15.13 3.64
CA HIS A 129 14.43 15.10 2.24
C HIS A 129 15.63 14.15 2.04
N PRO A 130 15.58 13.21 1.06
CA PRO A 130 16.65 12.23 0.84
C PRO A 130 18.00 12.84 0.46
N GLY A 131 18.01 14.06 -0.08
CA GLY A 131 19.24 14.83 -0.29
C GLY A 131 19.98 15.19 0.99
N LYS A 132 19.34 15.04 2.17
CA LYS A 132 19.95 15.24 3.49
C LYS A 132 20.19 13.92 4.24
N MET A 133 20.04 12.78 3.57
CA MET A 133 20.28 11.45 4.14
C MET A 133 21.70 10.99 3.84
N TRP A 134 22.26 10.19 4.75
CA TRP A 134 23.63 9.75 4.72
C TRP A 134 23.75 8.25 4.92
N VAL A 135 24.73 7.65 4.24
CA VAL A 135 25.17 6.27 4.48
C VAL A 135 26.42 6.35 5.37
N ILE A 136 26.37 5.69 6.51
CA ILE A 136 27.51 5.64 7.46
C ILE A 136 28.30 4.37 7.21
N ARG A 137 29.64 4.54 7.04
CA ARG A 137 30.60 3.44 6.92
C ARG A 137 31.77 3.68 7.89
N GLY A 138 31.79 2.93 8.97
CA GLY A 138 32.76 3.12 10.04
C GLY A 138 32.65 4.52 10.67
N ARG A 139 33.68 5.33 10.54
CA ARG A 139 33.72 6.71 11.07
C ARG A 139 33.49 7.80 10.01
N HIS A 140 33.10 7.40 8.82
CA HIS A 140 32.84 8.31 7.69
C HIS A 140 31.38 8.18 7.25
N MET A 141 30.86 9.25 6.65
CA MET A 141 29.55 9.23 6.05
C MET A 141 29.60 9.83 4.66
N MET A 142 28.73 9.33 3.77
CA MET A 142 28.59 9.78 2.39
C MET A 142 27.12 10.12 2.13
N PRO A 143 26.81 11.16 1.34
CA PRO A 143 25.44 11.43 0.94
C PRO A 143 24.81 10.20 0.30
N LEU A 144 23.54 9.91 0.64
CA LEU A 144 22.78 8.83 0.03
C LEU A 144 22.59 9.08 -1.47
N LEU A 145 22.31 10.34 -1.83
CA LEU A 145 22.12 10.76 -3.21
C LEU A 145 23.26 11.67 -3.65
N PRO A 146 24.09 11.26 -4.63
CA PRO A 146 25.19 12.06 -5.14
C PRO A 146 24.75 13.08 -6.22
N PHE A 147 23.44 13.30 -6.42
CA PHE A 147 22.89 14.14 -7.48
C PHE A 147 22.90 15.62 -7.09
N SER A 148 24.07 16.26 -7.12
CA SER A 148 24.15 17.69 -6.91
C SER A 148 25.45 18.24 -7.49
N SER A 149 25.48 19.56 -7.78
CA SER A 149 26.74 20.19 -8.15
C SER A 149 27.73 20.14 -6.99
N LYS A 150 29.02 20.11 -7.29
CA LYS A 150 30.05 20.17 -6.26
C LYS A 150 30.02 21.50 -5.48
N GLU A 151 29.52 22.56 -6.11
CA GLU A 151 29.48 23.91 -5.56
C GLU A 151 28.33 24.09 -4.56
N GLN A 152 27.19 23.38 -4.78
CA GLN A 152 26.03 23.43 -3.89
C GLN A 152 25.40 22.05 -3.72
N PRO A 153 26.00 21.20 -2.88
CA PRO A 153 25.48 19.87 -2.63
C PRO A 153 24.14 19.93 -1.87
N TRP A 154 23.21 19.01 -2.20
CA TRP A 154 21.87 18.99 -1.60
C TRP A 154 21.87 18.92 -0.08
N HIS A 155 22.83 18.20 0.52
CA HIS A 155 22.93 18.14 1.97
C HIS A 155 23.21 19.50 2.66
N SER A 156 23.77 20.47 1.91
CA SER A 156 24.06 21.83 2.37
C SER A 156 23.07 22.88 1.84
N THR A 157 22.14 22.48 0.96
CA THR A 157 21.13 23.37 0.39
C THR A 157 19.96 23.56 1.36
N PRO A 158 19.43 24.77 1.59
CA PRO A 158 18.20 24.96 2.35
C PRO A 158 17.03 24.15 1.76
N TYR A 159 16.08 23.72 2.61
CA TYR A 159 14.94 22.89 2.17
C TYR A 159 14.14 23.51 1.01
N GLN A 160 13.99 24.85 1.03
CA GLN A 160 13.26 25.57 -0.01
C GLN A 160 13.94 25.57 -1.39
N GLY A 161 15.23 25.29 -1.42
CA GLY A 161 16.02 25.15 -2.65
C GLY A 161 16.14 23.72 -3.17
N LEU A 162 15.55 22.76 -2.46
CA LEU A 162 15.54 21.35 -2.87
C LEU A 162 14.29 21.05 -3.71
N PRO A 163 14.37 20.11 -4.66
CA PRO A 163 13.20 19.66 -5.39
C PRO A 163 12.17 19.02 -4.46
N GLU A 164 10.89 19.06 -4.82
CA GLU A 164 9.89 18.29 -4.09
C GLU A 164 10.10 16.79 -4.30
N VAL A 165 10.09 16.03 -3.22
CA VAL A 165 10.26 14.57 -3.25
C VAL A 165 9.13 13.91 -2.48
N TYR A 166 8.68 12.79 -3.02
CA TYR A 166 7.59 12.01 -2.46
C TYR A 166 8.10 10.61 -2.12
N SER A 167 7.61 10.05 -1.02
CA SER A 167 7.82 8.65 -0.66
C SER A 167 6.58 7.83 -1.02
N GLN A 168 6.80 6.64 -1.57
CA GLN A 168 5.73 5.67 -1.71
C GLN A 168 5.23 5.25 -0.33
N ASN A 169 3.92 5.25 -0.14
CA ASN A 169 3.26 4.61 0.98
C ASN A 169 2.52 3.35 0.50
N ALA A 170 2.18 2.48 1.44
CA ALA A 170 1.57 1.19 1.11
C ALA A 170 0.02 1.24 1.09
N SER A 171 -0.57 2.41 1.09
CA SER A 171 -2.01 2.58 1.21
C SER A 171 -2.77 1.96 0.04
N LEU A 172 -2.36 2.30 -1.19
CA LEU A 172 -3.10 1.91 -2.39
C LEU A 172 -2.17 1.81 -3.60
N GLU A 173 -2.34 0.74 -4.37
CA GLU A 173 -1.73 0.54 -5.67
C GLU A 173 -2.81 0.06 -6.65
N ILE A 174 -2.81 0.55 -7.88
CA ILE A 174 -3.68 0.08 -8.98
C ILE A 174 -2.79 -0.21 -10.18
N ALA A 175 -3.01 -1.31 -10.89
CA ALA A 175 -2.27 -1.61 -12.11
C ALA A 175 -3.09 -2.46 -13.09
N TRP A 176 -2.74 -2.35 -14.37
CA TRP A 176 -3.25 -3.27 -15.38
C TRP A 176 -2.66 -4.66 -15.20
N SER A 177 -3.48 -5.70 -15.31
CA SER A 177 -3.03 -7.10 -15.13
C SER A 177 -1.94 -7.51 -16.13
N ARG A 178 -1.87 -6.83 -17.29
CA ARG A 178 -0.82 -7.07 -18.28
C ARG A 178 0.60 -6.89 -17.73
N VAL A 179 0.80 -6.04 -16.71
CA VAL A 179 2.14 -5.82 -16.14
C VAL A 179 2.67 -7.05 -15.41
N VAL A 180 1.75 -7.83 -14.83
CA VAL A 180 2.09 -9.11 -14.20
C VAL A 180 2.41 -10.17 -15.24
N PHE A 181 1.51 -10.37 -16.21
CA PHE A 181 1.63 -11.45 -17.20
C PHE A 181 2.76 -11.23 -18.20
N ASN A 182 3.02 -9.99 -18.62
CA ASN A 182 4.00 -9.68 -19.64
C ASN A 182 5.37 -9.26 -19.07
N GLY A 183 5.39 -8.60 -17.91
CA GLY A 183 6.60 -7.99 -17.33
C GLY A 183 7.05 -8.58 -16.01
N ARG A 184 6.27 -9.47 -15.38
CA ARG A 184 6.51 -10.00 -14.02
C ARG A 184 6.83 -8.88 -13.02
N THR A 185 6.04 -7.83 -13.06
CA THR A 185 6.14 -6.67 -12.15
C THR A 185 4.74 -6.31 -11.62
N ILE A 186 4.69 -5.62 -10.50
CA ILE A 186 3.43 -5.09 -9.95
C ILE A 186 3.18 -3.63 -10.37
N ALA A 187 4.11 -3.01 -11.09
CA ALA A 187 4.06 -1.60 -11.42
C ALA A 187 4.12 -1.29 -12.92
N GLY A 188 4.80 -2.13 -13.73
CA GLY A 188 5.13 -1.78 -15.12
C GLY A 188 6.24 -0.74 -15.23
N GLU A 189 6.33 -0.06 -16.37
CA GLU A 189 7.37 0.93 -16.68
C GLU A 189 6.88 2.37 -16.43
N VAL A 190 5.61 2.67 -16.70
CA VAL A 190 5.03 4.00 -16.56
C VAL A 190 4.11 4.04 -15.33
N VAL A 191 4.62 4.64 -14.26
CA VAL A 191 3.93 4.71 -12.96
C VAL A 191 3.48 6.13 -12.69
N MET A 192 2.18 6.35 -12.47
CA MET A 192 1.66 7.64 -12.04
C MET A 192 1.56 7.74 -10.52
N PRO A 193 1.79 8.92 -9.93
CA PRO A 193 1.58 9.14 -8.51
C PRO A 193 0.11 9.37 -8.18
N PHE A 194 -0.32 8.88 -7.03
CA PHE A 194 -1.54 9.28 -6.35
C PHE A 194 -1.17 9.96 -5.04
N ILE A 195 -1.41 11.26 -4.95
CA ILE A 195 -1.04 12.04 -3.77
C ILE A 195 -2.04 11.73 -2.64
N SER A 196 -1.54 11.11 -1.58
CA SER A 196 -2.33 10.88 -0.37
C SER A 196 -2.59 12.17 0.39
N GLU A 197 -3.81 12.34 0.89
CA GLU A 197 -4.25 13.49 1.65
C GLU A 197 -4.49 13.12 3.11
N GLY A 198 -4.19 14.03 4.04
CA GLY A 198 -4.42 13.80 5.47
C GLY A 198 -3.76 12.51 5.97
N TYR A 199 -4.57 11.57 6.47
CA TYR A 199 -4.10 10.28 7.00
C TYR A 199 -4.27 9.10 6.03
N GLU A 200 -4.62 9.33 4.77
CA GLU A 200 -4.81 8.25 3.77
C GLU A 200 -3.57 7.37 3.58
N GLY A 201 -2.38 7.95 3.72
CA GLY A 201 -1.09 7.26 3.61
C GLY A 201 -0.58 6.66 4.92
N PHE A 202 -1.31 6.82 6.03
CA PHE A 202 -0.89 6.28 7.33
C PHE A 202 -0.74 4.76 7.28
N ASP A 203 0.37 4.26 7.82
CA ASP A 203 0.70 2.82 7.77
C ASP A 203 1.17 2.33 9.15
N VAL A 204 0.53 1.27 9.66
CA VAL A 204 0.86 0.64 10.95
C VAL A 204 2.01 -0.34 10.76
N ASN A 205 3.22 0.09 11.10
CA ASN A 205 4.45 -0.73 11.02
C ASN A 205 5.06 -1.04 12.39
N HIS A 206 4.92 -0.13 13.34
CA HIS A 206 5.54 -0.22 14.66
C HIS A 206 4.49 -0.11 15.77
N PRO A 207 4.80 -0.50 17.02
CA PRO A 207 3.87 -0.36 18.13
C PRO A 207 3.37 1.07 18.36
N TYR A 208 4.23 2.07 18.17
CA TYR A 208 3.86 3.48 18.32
C TYR A 208 2.88 3.96 17.23
N ASP A 209 2.91 3.38 16.01
CA ASP A 209 1.91 3.68 14.98
C ASP A 209 0.53 3.20 15.42
N TRP A 210 0.48 2.07 16.14
CA TRP A 210 -0.77 1.56 16.70
C TRP A 210 -1.36 2.51 17.74
N GLU A 211 -0.54 2.96 18.68
CA GLU A 211 -0.96 3.93 19.69
C GLU A 211 -1.41 5.26 19.06
N LEU A 212 -0.72 5.68 18.01
CA LEU A 212 -1.11 6.87 17.26
C LEU A 212 -2.44 6.68 16.53
N ALA A 213 -2.66 5.52 15.90
CA ALA A 213 -3.94 5.20 15.26
C ALA A 213 -5.10 5.25 16.27
N GLU A 214 -4.94 4.64 17.45
CA GLU A 214 -5.95 4.69 18.53
C GLU A 214 -6.24 6.12 18.97
N ARG A 215 -5.23 6.97 19.12
CA ARG A 215 -5.41 8.40 19.47
C ARG A 215 -6.13 9.17 18.39
N LEU A 216 -5.75 9.00 17.12
CA LEU A 216 -6.36 9.70 16.00
C LEU A 216 -7.86 9.37 15.89
N VAL A 217 -8.23 8.12 16.12
CA VAL A 217 -9.62 7.70 16.16
C VAL A 217 -10.34 8.30 17.36
N ALA A 218 -9.74 8.25 18.54
CA ALA A 218 -10.36 8.75 19.78
C ALA A 218 -10.56 10.27 19.77
N SER A 219 -9.64 11.02 19.15
CA SER A 219 -9.75 12.49 18.99
C SER A 219 -10.67 12.93 17.85
N GLY A 220 -11.00 12.01 16.92
CA GLY A 220 -11.76 12.36 15.71
C GLY A 220 -10.92 13.04 14.62
N ASP A 221 -9.58 13.04 14.74
CA ASP A 221 -8.67 13.62 13.75
C ASP A 221 -8.56 12.76 12.50
N ALA A 222 -8.81 11.45 12.61
CA ALA A 222 -8.88 10.52 11.48
C ALA A 222 -10.15 9.67 11.54
N GLU A 223 -10.75 9.45 10.37
CA GLU A 223 -11.96 8.64 10.21
C GLU A 223 -11.60 7.23 9.74
N LEU A 224 -12.27 6.24 10.33
CA LEU A 224 -12.22 4.85 9.87
C LEU A 224 -13.38 4.56 8.92
N PRO A 225 -13.19 3.70 7.91
CA PRO A 225 -14.30 3.16 7.13
C PRO A 225 -15.37 2.53 8.04
N LYS A 226 -16.64 2.69 7.70
CA LYS A 226 -17.71 2.04 8.46
C LYS A 226 -17.65 0.52 8.30
N VAL A 227 -17.64 -0.19 9.41
CA VAL A 227 -17.68 -1.66 9.42
C VAL A 227 -19.12 -2.10 9.63
N SER A 228 -19.65 -2.86 8.68
CA SER A 228 -21.04 -3.37 8.69
C SER A 228 -21.05 -4.87 8.38
#